data_4b213906b254edfe5f6ffac5cec3228b
#
_entry.id   4b213906b254edfe5f6ffac5cec3228b
#
_cell.length_a   1.000
_cell.length_b   1.000
_cell.length_c   1.000
_cell.angle_alpha   90.00
_cell.angle_beta   90.00
_cell.angle_gamma   90.00
#
_symmetry.space_group_name_H-M   'P 1'
#
loop_
_entity.id
_entity.type
_entity.pdbx_description
1 polymer ?
#
loop_
_entity_poly.entity_id
_entity_poly.type
_entity_poly.pdbx_seq_one_letter_code
_entity_poly.pdbx_strand_id
1 'polypeptide(L)'
;VTAGTRWRIGNAYAEVTTNVPEKSLVETKKRTGGRNTSGHLTMRYIGGGHKKKYRVIDFKRNKKQLEATVKTVEYDPNRTSFIALVEYTDGEKRYVIAPQGLQVGMKIVSGDDVAPEIGNALMLKNMPLGTMVHNIEMQPGQGAKIARSAGSSAQLTNKEEKYAVLKMPSG
;
A
#
# COMPACT_ATOMS: atom_id res chain seq x y z
N VAL A 1 3.90 2.91 -33.11
CA VAL A 1 4.19 4.12 -32.28
C VAL A 1 3.33 5.24 -32.81
N THR A 2 2.41 5.77 -32.01
CA THR A 2 1.55 6.92 -32.35
C THR A 2 2.20 8.22 -31.88
N ALA A 3 1.72 9.38 -32.40
CA ALA A 3 2.23 10.69 -31.99
C ALA A 3 2.14 10.89 -30.45
N GLY A 4 1.06 10.43 -29.81
CA GLY A 4 0.87 10.54 -28.36
C GLY A 4 1.76 9.61 -27.51
N THR A 5 2.34 8.57 -28.11
CA THR A 5 3.22 7.62 -27.40
C THR A 5 4.71 7.83 -27.69
N ARG A 6 5.04 8.67 -28.68
CA ARG A 6 6.42 8.87 -29.13
C ARG A 6 7.35 9.42 -28.05
N TRP A 7 6.87 10.34 -27.25
CA TRP A 7 7.63 11.01 -26.18
C TRP A 7 7.21 10.58 -24.78
N ARG A 8 6.44 9.50 -24.69
CA ARG A 8 5.97 9.00 -23.39
C ARG A 8 7.12 8.39 -22.61
N ILE A 9 7.34 8.91 -21.40
CA ILE A 9 8.20 8.31 -20.39
C ILE A 9 7.34 7.37 -19.55
N GLY A 10 7.70 6.10 -19.51
CA GLY A 10 7.03 5.06 -18.70
C GLY A 10 7.88 4.65 -17.51
N ASN A 11 7.27 3.94 -16.57
CA ASN A 11 8.00 3.31 -15.48
C ASN A 11 8.80 2.11 -16.04
N ALA A 12 10.07 2.00 -15.66
CA ALA A 12 10.95 0.89 -16.04
C ALA A 12 10.73 -0.37 -15.18
N TYR A 13 9.97 -0.26 -14.08
CA TYR A 13 9.71 -1.35 -13.12
C TYR A 13 10.98 -2.03 -12.57
N ALA A 14 12.09 -1.28 -12.47
CA ALA A 14 13.37 -1.82 -12.02
C ALA A 14 13.36 -2.39 -10.60
N GLU A 15 12.45 -1.88 -9.75
CA GLU A 15 12.30 -2.32 -8.36
C GLU A 15 11.47 -3.61 -8.22
N VAL A 16 10.75 -4.01 -9.29
CA VAL A 16 9.88 -5.19 -9.26
C VAL A 16 10.72 -6.45 -9.42
N THR A 17 10.65 -7.34 -8.45
CA THR A 17 11.44 -8.57 -8.42
C THR A 17 10.72 -9.77 -9.03
N THR A 18 9.39 -9.79 -8.99
CA THR A 18 8.59 -10.88 -9.58
C THR A 18 7.24 -10.37 -10.09
N ASN A 19 6.73 -11.05 -11.13
CA ASN A 19 5.39 -10.78 -11.68
C ASN A 19 4.35 -11.82 -11.24
N VAL A 20 4.77 -12.85 -10.49
CA VAL A 20 3.89 -13.95 -10.05
C VAL A 20 3.41 -13.66 -8.62
N PRO A 21 2.11 -13.36 -8.41
CA PRO A 21 1.59 -13.08 -7.09
C PRO A 21 1.42 -14.37 -6.26
N GLU A 22 1.51 -14.23 -4.93
CA GLU A 22 1.21 -15.31 -3.99
C GLU A 22 -0.28 -15.71 -4.10
N LYS A 23 -0.54 -16.96 -4.46
CA LYS A 23 -1.90 -17.44 -4.78
C LYS A 23 -2.87 -17.35 -3.62
N SER A 24 -2.40 -17.59 -2.40
CA SER A 24 -3.20 -17.53 -1.16
C SER A 24 -3.73 -16.13 -0.83
N LEU A 25 -3.05 -15.09 -1.32
CA LEU A 25 -3.37 -13.69 -1.08
C LEU A 25 -4.06 -13.00 -2.26
N VAL A 26 -4.57 -13.77 -3.21
CA VAL A 26 -5.21 -13.25 -4.42
C VAL A 26 -6.68 -13.61 -4.47
N GLU A 27 -7.51 -12.60 -4.67
CA GLU A 27 -8.97 -12.74 -4.82
C GLU A 27 -9.44 -12.33 -6.22
N THR A 28 -10.58 -12.89 -6.61
CA THR A 28 -11.24 -12.51 -7.86
C THR A 28 -12.13 -11.30 -7.63
N LYS A 29 -11.83 -10.19 -8.31
CA LYS A 29 -12.68 -9.01 -8.29
C LYS A 29 -13.75 -9.10 -9.37
N LYS A 30 -15.01 -9.31 -8.96
CA LYS A 30 -16.18 -9.28 -9.87
C LYS A 30 -16.39 -7.84 -10.36
N ARG A 31 -16.77 -7.72 -11.63
CA ARG A 31 -17.14 -6.45 -12.26
C ARG A 31 -18.58 -6.54 -12.75
N THR A 32 -19.37 -5.52 -12.47
CA THR A 32 -20.76 -5.47 -12.88
C THR A 32 -20.95 -4.84 -14.26
N GLY A 33 -19.99 -4.05 -14.73
CA GLY A 33 -20.10 -3.32 -16.00
C GLY A 33 -21.25 -2.30 -16.00
N GLY A 34 -21.59 -1.75 -14.83
CA GLY A 34 -22.71 -0.82 -14.68
C GLY A 34 -24.08 -1.46 -14.72
N ARG A 35 -24.17 -2.81 -14.62
CA ARG A 35 -25.44 -3.55 -14.60
C ARG A 35 -25.84 -3.85 -13.17
N ASN A 36 -27.17 -3.82 -12.92
CA ASN A 36 -27.78 -4.25 -11.67
C ASN A 36 -27.92 -5.78 -11.61
N THR A 37 -28.53 -6.31 -10.56
CA THR A 37 -28.80 -7.74 -10.37
C THR A 37 -29.69 -8.34 -11.45
N SER A 38 -30.56 -7.54 -12.07
CA SER A 38 -31.44 -7.93 -13.20
C SER A 38 -30.77 -7.81 -14.57
N GLY A 39 -29.49 -7.40 -14.64
CA GLY A 39 -28.73 -7.26 -15.88
C GLY A 39 -28.98 -5.95 -16.64
N HIS A 40 -29.83 -5.05 -16.13
CA HIS A 40 -30.11 -3.76 -16.75
C HIS A 40 -29.00 -2.75 -16.49
N LEU A 41 -28.67 -1.93 -17.47
CA LEU A 41 -27.68 -0.86 -17.35
C LEU A 41 -28.25 0.26 -16.45
N THR A 42 -27.69 0.39 -15.24
CA THR A 42 -28.07 1.42 -14.26
C THR A 42 -27.04 2.54 -14.15
N MET A 43 -25.81 2.28 -14.55
CA MET A 43 -24.73 3.26 -14.55
C MET A 43 -23.99 3.24 -15.89
N ARG A 44 -23.99 4.38 -16.58
CA ARG A 44 -23.29 4.56 -17.85
C ARG A 44 -21.78 4.73 -17.66
N TYR A 45 -21.00 4.54 -18.73
CA TYR A 45 -19.53 4.68 -18.76
C TYR A 45 -18.75 3.74 -17.86
N ILE A 46 -19.34 2.64 -17.39
CA ILE A 46 -18.68 1.60 -16.62
C ILE A 46 -18.62 0.32 -17.45
N GLY A 47 -17.41 -0.19 -17.64
CA GLY A 47 -17.21 -1.47 -18.32
C GLY A 47 -15.84 -1.59 -18.98
N GLY A 48 -15.63 -2.70 -19.68
CA GLY A 48 -14.56 -2.93 -20.64
C GLY A 48 -13.13 -2.99 -20.10
N GLY A 49 -12.88 -2.83 -18.83
CA GLY A 49 -11.52 -2.88 -18.29
C GLY A 49 -10.93 -4.29 -18.32
N HIS A 50 -9.59 -4.39 -18.41
CA HIS A 50 -8.85 -5.65 -18.35
C HIS A 50 -9.16 -6.40 -17.04
N LYS A 51 -9.27 -7.74 -17.08
CA LYS A 51 -9.50 -8.60 -15.90
C LYS A 51 -8.28 -8.48 -14.97
N LYS A 52 -8.52 -8.08 -13.73
CA LYS A 52 -7.49 -7.90 -12.71
C LYS A 52 -7.77 -8.79 -11.52
N LYS A 53 -6.74 -9.44 -11.01
CA LYS A 53 -6.78 -10.13 -9.72
C LYS A 53 -6.52 -9.11 -8.61
N TYR A 54 -7.29 -9.17 -7.53
CA TYR A 54 -7.08 -8.31 -6.36
C TYR A 54 -6.07 -8.96 -5.40
N ARG A 55 -5.12 -8.17 -4.89
CA ARG A 55 -4.21 -8.60 -3.83
C ARG A 55 -4.74 -8.12 -2.51
N VAL A 56 -4.85 -9.03 -1.56
CA VAL A 56 -5.26 -8.69 -0.18
C VAL A 56 -4.08 -8.02 0.51
N ILE A 57 -4.24 -6.72 0.82
CA ILE A 57 -3.20 -5.91 1.45
C ILE A 57 -3.50 -5.76 2.93
N ASP A 58 -2.48 -5.96 3.76
CA ASP A 58 -2.56 -5.70 5.19
C ASP A 58 -2.42 -4.18 5.46
N PHE A 59 -3.57 -3.51 5.58
CA PHE A 59 -3.63 -2.10 5.96
C PHE A 59 -3.62 -1.88 7.48
N LYS A 60 -3.84 -2.92 8.27
CA LYS A 60 -3.96 -2.80 9.73
C LYS A 60 -2.64 -3.01 10.45
N ARG A 61 -1.75 -3.83 9.88
CA ARG A 61 -0.46 -4.16 10.50
C ARG A 61 -0.61 -4.62 11.96
N ASN A 62 -1.60 -5.50 12.21
CA ASN A 62 -2.02 -5.89 13.54
C ASN A 62 -1.07 -6.89 14.24
N LYS A 63 -0.11 -7.48 13.54
CA LYS A 63 0.94 -8.30 14.14
C LYS A 63 2.01 -7.42 14.76
N LYS A 64 1.82 -7.11 16.04
CA LYS A 64 2.75 -6.27 16.80
C LYS A 64 3.96 -7.07 17.28
N GLN A 65 5.14 -6.42 17.28
CA GLN A 65 6.43 -6.92 17.79
C GLN A 65 6.92 -8.21 17.10
N LEU A 66 6.31 -8.59 15.99
CA LEU A 66 6.74 -9.74 15.22
C LEU A 66 7.51 -9.26 13.99
N GLU A 67 8.73 -9.79 13.84
CA GLU A 67 9.59 -9.47 12.71
C GLU A 67 9.09 -10.14 11.44
N ALA A 68 9.09 -9.40 10.34
CA ALA A 68 8.79 -9.91 9.02
C ALA A 68 9.92 -9.56 8.06
N THR A 69 10.26 -10.48 7.16
CA THR A 69 11.28 -10.28 6.13
C THR A 69 10.62 -10.01 4.79
N VAL A 70 11.08 -8.99 4.08
CA VAL A 70 10.63 -8.68 2.71
C VAL A 70 11.16 -9.74 1.75
N LYS A 71 10.27 -10.50 1.12
CA LYS A 71 10.62 -11.55 0.14
C LYS A 71 10.66 -11.05 -1.29
N THR A 72 9.65 -10.28 -1.70
CA THR A 72 9.53 -9.75 -3.06
C THR A 72 8.92 -8.36 -3.05
N VAL A 73 9.22 -7.58 -4.09
CA VAL A 73 8.52 -6.34 -4.44
C VAL A 73 7.78 -6.61 -5.75
N GLU A 74 6.47 -6.31 -5.78
CA GLU A 74 5.59 -6.71 -6.89
C GLU A 74 4.76 -5.54 -7.41
N TYR A 75 4.39 -5.64 -8.68
CA TYR A 75 3.42 -4.76 -9.31
C TYR A 75 1.98 -5.18 -8.98
N ASP A 76 1.15 -4.24 -8.54
CA ASP A 76 -0.30 -4.47 -8.36
C ASP A 76 -1.10 -3.65 -9.39
N PRO A 77 -1.89 -4.30 -10.27
CA PRO A 77 -2.71 -3.60 -11.26
C PRO A 77 -3.91 -2.83 -10.66
N ASN A 78 -4.15 -2.95 -9.35
CA ASN A 78 -5.29 -2.29 -8.67
C ASN A 78 -4.91 -0.95 -8.02
N ARG A 79 -3.61 -0.65 -7.94
CA ARG A 79 -3.09 0.58 -7.33
C ARG A 79 -1.87 1.10 -8.07
N THR A 80 -1.53 2.34 -7.81
CA THR A 80 -0.37 2.99 -8.43
C THR A 80 0.94 2.67 -7.71
N SER A 81 0.88 2.35 -6.40
CA SER A 81 2.05 1.97 -5.60
C SER A 81 2.41 0.50 -5.80
N PHE A 82 3.70 0.17 -5.70
CA PHE A 82 4.16 -1.21 -5.57
C PHE A 82 3.74 -1.80 -4.23
N ILE A 83 3.72 -3.12 -4.17
CA ILE A 83 3.45 -3.90 -2.97
C ILE A 83 4.64 -4.81 -2.67
N ALA A 84 4.84 -5.12 -1.40
CA ALA A 84 5.87 -6.06 -0.96
C ALA A 84 5.21 -7.26 -0.31
N LEU A 85 5.65 -8.45 -0.68
CA LEU A 85 5.32 -9.68 0.03
C LEU A 85 6.28 -9.81 1.20
N VAL A 86 5.72 -9.87 2.39
CA VAL A 86 6.47 -10.04 3.62
C VAL A 86 6.11 -11.38 4.28
N GLU A 87 7.11 -12.05 4.83
CA GLU A 87 6.96 -13.30 5.56
C GLU A 87 7.36 -13.07 7.00
N TYR A 88 6.43 -13.30 7.90
CA TYR A 88 6.64 -13.21 9.33
C TYR A 88 7.40 -14.43 9.86
N THR A 89 8.00 -14.30 11.03
CA THR A 89 8.74 -15.41 11.69
C THR A 89 7.87 -16.62 12.02
N ASP A 90 6.53 -16.44 12.08
CA ASP A 90 5.56 -17.52 12.24
C ASP A 90 5.16 -18.21 10.91
N GLY A 91 5.77 -17.83 9.79
CA GLY A 91 5.51 -18.37 8.46
C GLY A 91 4.32 -17.75 7.72
N GLU A 92 3.56 -16.86 8.36
CA GLU A 92 2.45 -16.18 7.67
C GLU A 92 2.99 -15.15 6.68
N LYS A 93 2.43 -15.16 5.48
CA LYS A 93 2.74 -14.18 4.43
C LYS A 93 1.65 -13.13 4.35
N ARG A 94 2.04 -11.88 4.14
CA ARG A 94 1.12 -10.77 3.88
C ARG A 94 1.67 -9.84 2.81
N TYR A 95 0.77 -9.15 2.11
CA TYR A 95 1.15 -8.01 1.28
C TYR A 95 1.05 -6.72 2.06
N VAL A 96 2.04 -5.87 1.90
CA VAL A 96 2.06 -4.49 2.41
C VAL A 96 2.34 -3.52 1.27
N ILE A 97 1.95 -2.25 1.40
CA ILE A 97 2.37 -1.22 0.44
C ILE A 97 3.87 -0.98 0.63
N ALA A 98 4.62 -1.06 -0.47
CA ALA A 98 6.06 -0.84 -0.45
C ALA A 98 6.37 0.67 -0.30
N PRO A 99 7.04 1.10 0.77
CA PRO A 99 7.60 2.45 0.85
C PRO A 99 8.79 2.60 -0.10
N GLN A 100 9.13 3.85 -0.41
CA GLN A 100 10.33 4.15 -1.18
C GLN A 100 11.59 3.67 -0.44
N GLY A 101 12.49 3.01 -1.16
CA GLY A 101 13.74 2.48 -0.61
C GLY A 101 13.62 1.10 0.06
N LEU A 102 12.44 0.48 0.08
CA LEU A 102 12.29 -0.89 0.59
C LEU A 102 12.96 -1.88 -0.37
N GLN A 103 13.82 -2.74 0.17
CA GLN A 103 14.54 -3.76 -0.60
C GLN A 103 14.21 -5.17 -0.10
N VAL A 104 14.40 -6.16 -0.98
CA VAL A 104 14.29 -7.56 -0.61
C VAL A 104 15.33 -7.92 0.44
N GLY A 105 14.93 -8.69 1.45
CA GLY A 105 15.78 -9.06 2.58
C GLY A 105 15.71 -8.11 3.77
N MET A 106 15.16 -6.91 3.62
CA MET A 106 14.95 -6.00 4.76
C MET A 106 13.97 -6.62 5.76
N LYS A 107 14.24 -6.36 7.02
CA LYS A 107 13.37 -6.74 8.13
C LYS A 107 12.48 -5.56 8.49
N ILE A 108 11.21 -5.83 8.70
CA ILE A 108 10.21 -4.84 9.09
C ILE A 108 9.44 -5.32 10.32
N VAL A 109 9.14 -4.40 11.19
CA VAL A 109 8.40 -4.67 12.43
C VAL A 109 7.26 -3.66 12.59
N SER A 110 6.19 -4.09 13.24
CA SER A 110 5.09 -3.21 13.64
C SER A 110 4.98 -3.21 15.16
N GLY A 111 4.87 -2.06 15.79
CA GLY A 111 4.77 -2.01 17.25
C GLY A 111 4.82 -0.60 17.82
N ASP A 112 4.75 -0.53 19.14
CA ASP A 112 4.77 0.76 19.83
C ASP A 112 6.20 1.27 20.07
N ASP A 113 7.16 0.36 20.36
CA ASP A 113 8.57 0.67 20.69
C ASP A 113 9.51 0.21 19.57
N VAL A 114 9.19 0.55 18.34
CA VAL A 114 9.98 0.18 17.16
C VAL A 114 10.69 1.42 16.62
N ALA A 115 11.90 1.27 16.12
CA ALA A 115 12.64 2.37 15.47
C ALA A 115 11.88 2.89 14.23
N PRO A 116 11.87 4.21 13.99
CA PRO A 116 11.20 4.82 12.83
C PRO A 116 12.00 4.62 11.53
N GLU A 117 12.17 3.36 11.14
CA GLU A 117 12.90 2.95 9.93
C GLU A 117 11.94 2.65 8.78
N ILE A 118 12.50 2.53 7.56
CA ILE A 118 11.74 2.26 6.34
C ILE A 118 11.02 0.92 6.45
N GLY A 119 9.69 0.96 6.27
CA GLY A 119 8.83 -0.24 6.31
C GLY A 119 8.25 -0.56 7.69
N ASN A 120 8.78 0.00 8.76
CA ASN A 120 8.24 -0.17 10.10
C ASN A 120 6.91 0.59 10.28
N ALA A 121 6.06 0.09 11.16
CA ALA A 121 4.77 0.68 11.48
C ALA A 121 4.67 0.99 12.97
N LEU A 122 4.42 2.26 13.29
CA LEU A 122 4.34 2.78 14.65
C LEU A 122 3.10 3.66 14.84
N MET A 123 2.74 3.88 16.10
CA MET A 123 1.79 4.94 16.44
C MET A 123 2.41 6.31 16.20
N LEU A 124 1.63 7.26 15.67
CA LEU A 124 2.11 8.63 15.40
C LEU A 124 2.66 9.33 16.64
N LYS A 125 2.12 9.01 17.83
CA LYS A 125 2.62 9.57 19.10
C LYS A 125 4.10 9.24 19.36
N ASN A 126 4.59 8.09 18.89
CA ASN A 126 5.94 7.59 19.12
C ASN A 126 6.92 7.98 18.00
N MET A 127 6.42 8.54 16.88
CA MET A 127 7.29 8.98 15.78
C MET A 127 7.92 10.34 16.07
N PRO A 128 9.17 10.58 15.63
CA PRO A 128 9.78 11.92 15.71
C PRO A 128 9.01 12.95 14.87
N LEU A 129 9.01 14.21 15.32
CA LEU A 129 8.50 15.32 14.50
C LEU A 129 9.36 15.50 13.25
N GLY A 130 8.72 15.92 12.16
CA GLY A 130 9.38 16.08 10.87
C GLY A 130 9.43 14.80 10.02
N THR A 131 9.11 13.63 10.57
CA THR A 131 9.15 12.35 9.84
C THR A 131 8.12 12.35 8.71
N MET A 132 8.55 11.86 7.54
CA MET A 132 7.67 11.59 6.42
C MET A 132 7.01 10.23 6.58
N VAL A 133 5.68 10.21 6.56
CA VAL A 133 4.88 9.02 6.79
C VAL A 133 3.91 8.76 5.65
N HIS A 134 3.55 7.51 5.47
CA HIS A 134 2.52 7.07 4.53
C HIS A 134 1.65 5.98 5.17
N ASN A 135 0.59 5.56 4.50
CA ASN A 135 -0.30 4.51 5.01
C ASN A 135 -0.90 4.84 6.37
N ILE A 136 -1.47 6.04 6.50
CA ILE A 136 -1.88 6.63 7.76
C ILE A 136 -3.29 6.20 8.13
N GLU A 137 -3.48 5.80 9.38
CA GLU A 137 -4.81 5.58 9.99
C GLU A 137 -5.39 6.88 10.51
N MET A 138 -6.69 7.05 10.36
CA MET A 138 -7.42 8.19 10.96
C MET A 138 -7.72 7.95 12.43
N GLN A 139 -8.00 6.70 12.78
CA GLN A 139 -8.20 6.24 14.15
C GLN A 139 -7.43 4.93 14.36
N PRO A 140 -6.87 4.70 15.54
CA PRO A 140 -6.12 3.48 15.83
C PRO A 140 -6.93 2.21 15.51
N GLY A 141 -6.33 1.28 14.77
CA GLY A 141 -6.92 -0.01 14.43
C GLY A 141 -7.90 -0.02 13.25
N GLN A 142 -8.23 1.12 12.65
CA GLN A 142 -9.10 1.16 11.46
C GLN A 142 -8.42 0.64 10.19
N GLY A 143 -7.11 0.61 10.15
CA GLY A 143 -6.32 0.38 8.95
C GLY A 143 -6.07 1.67 8.17
N ALA A 144 -5.00 1.65 7.40
CA ALA A 144 -4.54 2.81 6.66
C ALA A 144 -5.56 3.28 5.62
N LYS A 145 -5.83 4.59 5.59
CA LYS A 145 -6.77 5.24 4.66
C LYS A 145 -6.13 6.38 3.86
N ILE A 146 -5.16 7.08 4.43
CA ILE A 146 -4.53 8.26 3.85
C ILE A 146 -3.13 7.92 3.32
N ALA A 147 -2.68 8.62 2.29
CA ALA A 147 -1.35 8.49 1.69
C ALA A 147 -0.99 7.06 1.26
N ARG A 148 -1.84 6.43 0.42
CA ARG A 148 -1.67 5.06 -0.08
C ARG A 148 -1.23 4.97 -1.55
N SER A 149 -1.34 6.05 -2.29
CA SER A 149 -0.95 6.08 -3.70
C SER A 149 0.56 6.28 -3.86
N ALA A 150 1.10 5.88 -5.01
CA ALA A 150 2.51 6.13 -5.30
C ALA A 150 2.84 7.63 -5.20
N GLY A 151 3.99 7.95 -4.59
CA GLY A 151 4.47 9.30 -4.39
C GLY A 151 3.69 10.12 -3.35
N SER A 152 2.67 9.54 -2.68
CA SER A 152 1.94 10.25 -1.64
C SER A 152 2.56 10.00 -0.26
N SER A 153 2.76 11.08 0.49
CA SER A 153 3.28 11.07 1.86
C SER A 153 2.69 12.24 2.63
N ALA A 154 2.83 12.21 3.94
CA ALA A 154 2.51 13.33 4.82
C ALA A 154 3.65 13.54 5.81
N GLN A 155 3.87 14.76 6.25
CA GLN A 155 4.88 15.08 7.25
C GLN A 155 4.22 15.28 8.62
N LEU A 156 4.75 14.62 9.65
CA LEU A 156 4.32 14.83 11.03
C LEU A 156 4.89 16.16 11.53
N THR A 157 4.03 17.16 11.68
CA THR A 157 4.46 18.51 12.08
C THR A 157 4.31 18.80 13.56
N ASN A 158 3.23 18.30 14.18
CA ASN A 158 2.98 18.51 15.61
C ASN A 158 2.27 17.32 16.24
N LYS A 159 2.37 17.22 17.55
CA LYS A 159 1.66 16.24 18.39
C LYS A 159 1.01 16.95 19.56
N GLU A 160 -0.26 16.74 19.71
CA GLU A 160 -1.06 17.14 20.84
C GLU A 160 -1.42 15.88 21.67
N GLU A 161 -2.01 16.05 22.83
CA GLU A 161 -2.35 14.91 23.71
C GLU A 161 -3.18 13.83 23.00
N LYS A 162 -4.19 14.25 22.22
CA LYS A 162 -5.13 13.35 21.55
C LYS A 162 -4.95 13.27 20.03
N TYR A 163 -4.27 14.24 19.43
CA TYR A 163 -4.19 14.39 17.98
C TYR A 163 -2.74 14.57 17.50
N ALA A 164 -2.48 14.10 16.31
CA ALA A 164 -1.26 14.37 15.57
C ALA A 164 -1.59 15.26 14.36
N VAL A 165 -0.84 16.32 14.17
CA VAL A 165 -1.00 17.24 13.03
C VAL A 165 -0.09 16.79 11.91
N LEU A 166 -0.67 16.52 10.74
CA LEU A 166 0.02 16.06 9.56
C LEU A 166 -0.11 17.08 8.43
N LYS A 167 1.01 17.50 7.88
CA LYS A 167 1.06 18.31 6.66
C LYS A 167 0.92 17.41 5.45
N MET A 168 -0.17 17.58 4.72
CA MET A 168 -0.45 16.84 3.49
C MET A 168 0.18 17.53 2.28
N PRO A 169 0.36 16.83 1.12
CA PRO A 169 0.88 17.45 -0.10
C PRO A 169 0.04 18.61 -0.63
N SER A 170 -1.23 18.68 -0.22
CA SER A 170 -2.13 19.79 -0.58
C SER A 170 -1.91 21.07 0.21
N GLY A 171 -1.03 21.09 1.20
CA GLY A 171 -0.81 22.18 2.15
C GLY A 171 -1.45 21.82 3.49
#